data_e4495951da4a96581b80ddb4da6c9b63
#
_entry.id   e4495951da4a96581b80ddb4da6c9b63
#
_cell.length_a   1.000
_cell.length_b   1.000
_cell.length_c   1.000
_cell.angle_alpha   90.00
_cell.angle_beta   90.00
_cell.angle_gamma   90.00
#
_symmetry.space_group_name_H-M   'P 1'
#
loop_
_entity.id
_entity.type
_entity.pdbx_description
1 polymer ?
#
loop_
_entity_poly.entity_id
_entity_poly.type
_entity_poly.pdbx_seq_one_letter_code
_entity_poly.pdbx_strand_id
1 'polypeptide(L)'
;MAVKAMLRSGGLLLVLPLLAAVAPLVAVQAQQTADAGVITIESDLQSADNSTGVITASGNVRLVHADRGLVATSRQAQYFTEEERIVLSGDVDVIQTDGNLLRADRFTYLLEDGRAIARPLPGQQVFSQWTLQPSPPALEPAPESNPVAP
;
A
#
# COMPACT_ATOMS: atom_id res chain seq x y z
N MET A 1 -30.72 -57.51 -56.72
CA MET A 1 -31.30 -58.69 -56.07
C MET A 1 -31.35 -58.43 -54.58
N ALA A 2 -32.55 -58.62 -54.09
CA ALA A 2 -32.95 -58.47 -52.69
C ALA A 2 -32.17 -59.36 -51.74
N VAL A 3 -32.16 -59.04 -50.47
CA VAL A 3 -32.80 -59.67 -49.31
C VAL A 3 -32.33 -58.97 -48.05
N LYS A 4 -33.11 -58.17 -47.39
CA LYS A 4 -34.11 -58.43 -46.34
C LYS A 4 -33.52 -58.87 -45.00
N ALA A 5 -33.63 -57.97 -44.04
CA ALA A 5 -34.17 -58.07 -42.67
C ALA A 5 -33.33 -58.82 -41.60
N MET A 6 -33.14 -58.25 -40.45
CA MET A 6 -34.00 -58.47 -39.29
C MET A 6 -33.48 -57.79 -38.05
N LEU A 7 -34.29 -56.96 -37.51
CA LEU A 7 -34.53 -56.51 -36.19
C LEU A 7 -34.03 -57.41 -35.05
N ARG A 8 -33.24 -56.87 -34.08
CA ARG A 8 -33.42 -57.29 -32.69
C ARG A 8 -32.99 -56.21 -31.73
N SER A 9 -33.95 -55.78 -31.00
CA SER A 9 -34.01 -54.98 -29.80
C SER A 9 -33.01 -55.47 -28.74
N GLY A 10 -32.33 -54.51 -28.09
CA GLY A 10 -31.53 -54.76 -26.90
C GLY A 10 -31.18 -53.41 -26.28
N GLY A 11 -32.07 -52.92 -25.45
CA GLY A 11 -31.84 -51.69 -24.71
C GLY A 11 -30.72 -51.88 -23.68
N LEU A 12 -29.67 -51.09 -23.79
CA LEU A 12 -28.70 -50.92 -22.73
C LEU A 12 -28.79 -49.47 -22.26
N LEU A 13 -29.46 -49.27 -21.13
CA LEU A 13 -29.50 -48.01 -20.39
C LEU A 13 -28.10 -47.74 -19.89
N LEU A 14 -27.37 -46.89 -20.61
CA LEU A 14 -26.08 -46.36 -20.13
C LEU A 14 -26.40 -45.19 -19.23
N VAL A 15 -26.42 -45.45 -17.91
CA VAL A 15 -26.46 -44.43 -16.89
C VAL A 15 -25.12 -43.72 -16.88
N LEU A 16 -25.06 -42.51 -17.44
CA LEU A 16 -23.88 -41.63 -17.37
C LEU A 16 -23.87 -40.98 -16.01
N PRO A 17 -22.85 -41.17 -15.14
CA PRO A 17 -22.71 -40.38 -13.94
C PRO A 17 -22.29 -38.96 -14.33
N LEU A 18 -23.16 -37.98 -14.04
CA LEU A 18 -22.90 -36.56 -14.13
C LEU A 18 -21.84 -36.20 -13.09
N LEU A 19 -20.58 -36.21 -13.49
CA LEU A 19 -19.47 -35.74 -12.67
C LEU A 19 -19.55 -34.19 -12.62
N ALA A 20 -20.17 -33.67 -11.58
CA ALA A 20 -20.17 -32.23 -11.30
C ALA A 20 -18.74 -31.81 -10.93
N ALA A 21 -18.02 -31.22 -11.88
CA ALA A 21 -16.74 -30.59 -11.66
C ALA A 21 -16.99 -29.31 -10.85
N VAL A 22 -16.76 -29.38 -9.55
CA VAL A 22 -16.67 -28.19 -8.67
C VAL A 22 -15.35 -27.52 -8.99
N ALA A 23 -15.35 -26.51 -9.87
CA ALA A 23 -14.20 -25.66 -10.10
C ALA A 23 -14.00 -24.77 -8.84
N PRO A 24 -12.81 -24.76 -8.24
CA PRO A 24 -12.53 -23.81 -7.17
C PRO A 24 -12.59 -22.39 -7.75
N LEU A 25 -13.48 -21.56 -7.23
CA LEU A 25 -13.42 -20.12 -7.44
C LEU A 25 -12.12 -19.62 -6.79
N VAL A 26 -11.08 -19.47 -7.60
CA VAL A 26 -9.90 -18.73 -7.20
C VAL A 26 -10.35 -17.28 -7.11
N ALA A 27 -10.60 -16.79 -5.89
CA ALA A 27 -10.80 -15.37 -5.64
C ALA A 27 -9.48 -14.66 -6.01
N VAL A 28 -9.45 -14.04 -7.19
CA VAL A 28 -8.42 -13.09 -7.55
C VAL A 28 -8.61 -11.91 -6.60
N GLN A 29 -7.84 -11.89 -5.53
CA GLN A 29 -7.69 -10.68 -4.71
C GLN A 29 -7.02 -9.64 -5.62
N ALA A 30 -7.80 -8.68 -6.09
CA ALA A 30 -7.25 -7.47 -6.67
C ALA A 30 -6.38 -6.84 -5.58
N GLN A 31 -5.07 -6.90 -5.76
CA GLN A 31 -4.14 -6.08 -4.99
C GLN A 31 -4.53 -4.64 -5.33
N GLN A 32 -5.15 -3.97 -4.37
CA GLN A 32 -5.29 -2.53 -4.41
C GLN A 32 -3.85 -1.99 -4.40
N THR A 33 -3.36 -1.59 -5.56
CA THR A 33 -2.23 -0.69 -5.65
C THR A 33 -2.65 0.53 -4.85
N ALA A 34 -2.03 0.72 -3.70
CA ALA A 34 -2.26 1.92 -2.90
C ALA A 34 -1.95 3.09 -3.82
N ASP A 35 -2.97 3.88 -4.15
CA ASP A 35 -2.77 5.10 -4.93
C ASP A 35 -1.75 5.94 -4.15
N ALA A 36 -0.60 6.19 -4.78
CA ALA A 36 0.49 6.92 -4.15
C ALA A 36 0.08 8.36 -3.78
N GLY A 37 -1.04 8.82 -4.32
CA GLY A 37 -1.58 10.14 -4.08
C GLY A 37 -0.79 11.25 -4.79
N VAL A 38 -1.09 12.50 -4.43
CA VAL A 38 -0.40 13.67 -4.99
C VAL A 38 0.68 14.15 -4.03
N ILE A 39 1.91 14.28 -4.56
CA ILE A 39 3.03 14.90 -3.84
C ILE A 39 3.35 16.24 -4.49
N THR A 40 3.41 17.28 -3.66
CA THR A 40 3.84 18.62 -4.05
C THR A 40 5.24 18.87 -3.51
N ILE A 41 6.15 19.36 -4.36
CA ILE A 41 7.51 19.76 -3.99
C ILE A 41 7.71 21.22 -4.39
N GLU A 42 8.03 22.05 -3.41
CA GLU A 42 8.41 23.46 -3.57
C GLU A 42 9.90 23.60 -3.26
N SER A 43 10.63 24.45 -3.99
CA SER A 43 12.06 24.69 -3.79
C SER A 43 12.53 25.90 -4.58
N ASP A 44 13.73 26.42 -4.26
CA ASP A 44 14.31 27.56 -4.97
C ASP A 44 14.71 27.19 -6.42
N LEU A 45 15.15 25.94 -6.64
CA LEU A 45 15.56 25.41 -7.93
C LEU A 45 15.05 23.99 -8.12
N GLN A 46 14.50 23.72 -9.30
CA GLN A 46 14.15 22.36 -9.72
C GLN A 46 14.75 22.05 -11.08
N SER A 47 15.21 20.81 -11.25
CA SER A 47 15.68 20.27 -12.52
C SER A 47 15.14 18.85 -12.71
N ALA A 48 14.86 18.49 -13.95
CA ALA A 48 14.43 17.13 -14.32
C ALA A 48 15.38 16.59 -15.39
N ASP A 49 15.90 15.41 -15.16
CA ASP A 49 16.67 14.63 -16.13
C ASP A 49 15.81 13.47 -16.63
N ASN A 50 15.30 13.63 -17.85
CA ASN A 50 14.42 12.62 -18.45
C ASN A 50 15.18 11.35 -18.87
N SER A 51 16.52 11.42 -18.99
CA SER A 51 17.32 10.25 -19.34
C SER A 51 17.52 9.29 -18.19
N THR A 52 17.54 9.83 -16.96
CA THR A 52 17.69 9.06 -15.71
C THR A 52 16.39 8.94 -14.91
N GLY A 53 15.33 9.65 -15.33
CA GLY A 53 14.07 9.71 -14.60
C GLY A 53 14.20 10.36 -13.21
N VAL A 54 15.20 11.27 -13.01
CA VAL A 54 15.45 11.91 -11.72
C VAL A 54 15.02 13.37 -11.76
N ILE A 55 14.18 13.75 -10.81
CA ILE A 55 13.84 15.16 -10.53
C ILE A 55 14.60 15.57 -9.28
N THR A 56 15.35 16.67 -9.37
CA THR A 56 16.10 17.23 -8.26
C THR A 56 15.55 18.60 -7.90
N ALA A 57 15.24 18.80 -6.62
CA ALA A 57 14.86 20.07 -6.03
C ALA A 57 15.94 20.50 -5.01
N SER A 58 16.32 21.77 -5.02
CA SER A 58 17.41 22.31 -4.18
C SER A 58 17.04 23.67 -3.63
N GLY A 59 17.44 23.92 -2.38
CA GLY A 59 17.20 25.16 -1.63
C GLY A 59 15.77 25.23 -1.09
N ASN A 60 15.64 25.39 0.21
CA ASN A 60 14.37 25.59 0.93
C ASN A 60 13.28 24.58 0.50
N VAL A 61 13.66 23.32 0.38
CA VAL A 61 12.74 22.30 -0.10
C VAL A 61 11.62 22.05 0.90
N ARG A 62 10.39 22.09 0.42
CA ARG A 62 9.19 21.71 1.15
C ARG A 62 8.42 20.67 0.34
N LEU A 63 8.21 19.51 0.93
CA LEU A 63 7.44 18.40 0.36
C LEU A 63 6.15 18.25 1.14
N VAL A 64 5.03 18.10 0.43
CA VAL A 64 3.71 17.81 1.01
C VAL A 64 3.13 16.58 0.34
N HIS A 65 2.77 15.59 1.15
CA HIS A 65 1.97 14.43 0.73
C HIS A 65 0.64 14.50 1.48
N ALA A 66 -0.34 15.17 0.88
CA ALA A 66 -1.59 15.52 1.52
C ALA A 66 -2.38 14.29 2.00
N ASP A 67 -2.47 13.26 1.16
CA ASP A 67 -3.25 12.03 1.45
C ASP A 67 -2.70 11.24 2.65
N ARG A 68 -1.40 11.42 2.93
CA ARG A 68 -0.75 10.79 4.09
C ARG A 68 -0.54 11.77 5.26
N GLY A 69 -1.02 13.01 5.11
CA GLY A 69 -0.83 14.04 6.11
C GLY A 69 0.65 14.30 6.47
N LEU A 70 1.55 14.18 5.48
CA LEU A 70 2.99 14.30 5.69
C LEU A 70 3.50 15.60 5.09
N VAL A 71 4.25 16.35 5.88
CA VAL A 71 5.00 17.53 5.45
C VAL A 71 6.46 17.32 5.83
N ALA A 72 7.36 17.54 4.87
CA ALA A 72 8.80 17.45 5.11
C ALA A 72 9.50 18.68 4.57
N THR A 73 10.57 19.11 5.26
CA THR A 73 11.50 20.13 4.81
C THR A 73 12.91 19.59 4.74
N SER A 74 13.72 20.12 3.81
CA SER A 74 15.11 19.72 3.64
C SER A 74 15.88 20.74 2.80
N ARG A 75 17.19 20.57 2.67
CA ARG A 75 17.99 21.37 1.73
C ARG A 75 17.91 20.88 0.31
N GLN A 76 17.70 19.59 0.11
CA GLN A 76 17.62 18.95 -1.20
C GLN A 76 16.62 17.79 -1.19
N ALA A 77 15.92 17.62 -2.30
CA ALA A 77 15.12 16.42 -2.58
C ALA A 77 15.46 15.85 -3.96
N GLN A 78 15.44 14.54 -4.08
CA GLN A 78 15.54 13.81 -5.33
C GLN A 78 14.36 12.84 -5.43
N TYR A 79 13.63 12.92 -6.52
CA TYR A 79 12.56 11.98 -6.84
C TYR A 79 13.01 11.10 -8.00
N PHE A 80 13.12 9.80 -7.74
CA PHE A 80 13.43 8.75 -8.70
C PHE A 80 12.10 8.19 -9.19
N THR A 81 11.70 8.56 -10.39
CA THR A 81 10.37 8.28 -10.92
C THR A 81 10.14 6.80 -11.17
N GLU A 82 11.14 6.07 -11.66
CA GLU A 82 11.04 4.63 -11.93
C GLU A 82 10.95 3.78 -10.67
N GLU A 83 11.57 4.25 -9.58
CA GLU A 83 11.62 3.54 -8.30
C GLU A 83 10.53 4.02 -7.33
N GLU A 84 9.73 5.01 -7.73
CA GLU A 84 8.75 5.68 -6.87
C GLU A 84 9.33 6.03 -5.50
N ARG A 85 10.56 6.55 -5.51
CA ARG A 85 11.36 6.81 -4.32
C ARG A 85 11.78 8.27 -4.23
N ILE A 86 11.54 8.87 -3.07
CA ILE A 86 12.00 10.21 -2.76
C ILE A 86 13.12 10.14 -1.73
N VAL A 87 14.19 10.89 -1.95
CA VAL A 87 15.31 11.06 -1.01
C VAL A 87 15.41 12.53 -0.65
N LEU A 88 15.17 12.85 0.61
CA LEU A 88 15.42 14.16 1.20
C LEU A 88 16.78 14.14 1.89
N SER A 89 17.54 15.23 1.79
CA SER A 89 18.86 15.34 2.40
C SER A 89 19.19 16.76 2.87
N GLY A 90 19.91 16.83 3.99
CA GLY A 90 20.33 18.03 4.66
C GLY A 90 19.23 18.64 5.53
N ASP A 91 19.40 18.58 6.83
CA ASP A 91 18.49 19.13 7.86
C ASP A 91 17.03 18.74 7.60
N VAL A 92 16.79 17.43 7.52
CA VAL A 92 15.44 16.92 7.23
C VAL A 92 14.58 16.93 8.47
N ASP A 93 13.47 17.65 8.40
CA ASP A 93 12.36 17.61 9.35
C ASP A 93 11.12 17.04 8.67
N VAL A 94 10.52 16.01 9.27
CA VAL A 94 9.27 15.40 8.80
C VAL A 94 8.22 15.50 9.89
N ILE A 95 7.06 16.02 9.56
CA ILE A 95 5.92 16.17 10.47
C ILE A 95 4.71 15.48 9.85
N GLN A 96 3.98 14.71 10.65
CA GLN A 96 2.70 14.11 10.27
C GLN A 96 1.55 14.81 11.00
N THR A 97 0.36 14.75 10.42
CA THR A 97 -0.86 15.40 10.95
C THR A 97 -1.24 14.92 12.35
N ASP A 98 -0.86 13.69 12.71
CA ASP A 98 -1.06 13.09 14.03
C ASP A 98 -0.08 13.63 15.10
N GLY A 99 0.82 14.54 14.72
CA GLY A 99 1.81 15.14 15.60
C GLY A 99 3.13 14.38 15.71
N ASN A 100 3.31 13.32 14.90
CA ASN A 100 4.60 12.64 14.84
C ASN A 100 5.64 13.55 14.19
N LEU A 101 6.84 13.54 14.75
CA LEU A 101 7.98 14.34 14.28
C LEU A 101 9.20 13.43 14.09
N LEU A 102 9.94 13.65 13.00
CA LEU A 102 11.20 12.97 12.75
C LEU A 102 12.22 13.97 12.22
N ARG A 103 13.45 13.94 12.76
CA ARG A 103 14.61 14.72 12.31
C ARG A 103 15.78 13.81 11.96
N ALA A 104 16.36 14.07 10.80
CA ALA A 104 17.47 13.29 10.28
C ALA A 104 18.33 14.14 9.34
N ASP A 105 19.49 13.62 8.92
CA ASP A 105 20.23 14.21 7.79
C ASP A 105 19.69 13.73 6.45
N ARG A 106 19.27 12.48 6.39
CA ARG A 106 18.70 11.87 5.19
C ARG A 106 17.43 11.10 5.50
N PHE A 107 16.43 11.30 4.67
CA PHE A 107 15.16 10.59 4.75
C PHE A 107 14.82 10.01 3.38
N THR A 108 14.61 8.72 3.30
CA THR A 108 14.19 8.01 2.08
C THR A 108 12.77 7.54 2.25
N TYR A 109 11.91 7.87 1.31
CA TYR A 109 10.50 7.51 1.31
C TYR A 109 10.17 6.70 0.07
N LEU A 110 9.71 5.47 0.25
CA LEU A 110 9.20 4.58 -0.79
C LEU A 110 7.69 4.79 -0.87
N LEU A 111 7.21 5.31 -1.99
CA LEU A 111 5.82 5.74 -2.16
C LEU A 111 4.87 4.55 -2.21
N GLU A 112 5.23 3.53 -2.96
CA GLU A 112 4.46 2.29 -3.13
C GLU A 112 4.17 1.62 -1.78
N ASP A 113 5.22 1.40 -0.99
CA ASP A 113 5.11 0.71 0.31
C ASP A 113 4.67 1.63 1.46
N GLY A 114 4.71 2.95 1.28
CA GLY A 114 4.56 3.93 2.36
C GLY A 114 5.67 3.82 3.41
N ARG A 115 6.81 3.25 3.05
CA ARG A 115 7.92 2.95 3.94
C ARG A 115 8.92 4.09 3.97
N ALA A 116 9.37 4.44 5.19
CA ALA A 116 10.32 5.50 5.41
C ALA A 116 11.59 4.98 6.10
N ILE A 117 12.74 5.51 5.71
CA ILE A 117 14.04 5.21 6.31
C ILE A 117 14.74 6.53 6.59
N ALA A 118 15.09 6.77 7.85
CA ALA A 118 15.85 7.94 8.29
C ALA A 118 17.28 7.55 8.64
N ARG A 119 18.24 8.41 8.29
CA ARG A 119 19.66 8.22 8.60
C ARG A 119 20.25 9.53 9.13
N PRO A 120 21.07 9.47 10.19
CA PRO A 120 21.76 10.64 10.72
C PRO A 120 23.07 10.90 9.96
N LEU A 121 23.69 12.04 10.23
CA LEU A 121 25.11 12.25 9.96
C LEU A 121 25.99 11.29 10.78
N PRO A 122 27.19 10.98 10.32
CA PRO A 122 28.14 10.20 11.11
C PRO A 122 28.34 10.82 12.51
N GLY A 123 28.21 9.98 13.54
CA GLY A 123 28.35 10.41 14.95
C GLY A 123 27.10 11.10 15.53
N GLN A 124 26.04 11.24 14.78
CA GLN A 124 24.76 11.77 15.26
C GLN A 124 23.70 10.68 15.36
N GLN A 125 22.50 11.05 15.83
CA GLN A 125 21.36 10.15 15.97
C GLN A 125 20.15 10.75 15.22
N VAL A 126 19.28 9.86 14.77
CA VAL A 126 17.94 10.25 14.29
C VAL A 126 17.09 10.56 15.52
N PHE A 127 16.40 11.69 15.49
CA PHE A 127 15.41 12.04 16.50
C PHE A 127 14.02 11.69 15.96
N SER A 128 13.21 11.02 16.77
CA SER A 128 11.80 10.80 16.45
C SER A 128 10.94 10.94 17.70
N GLN A 129 9.77 11.55 17.52
CA GLN A 129 8.74 11.70 18.54
C GLN A 129 7.43 11.17 17.99
N TRP A 130 6.76 10.31 18.74
CA TRP A 130 5.51 9.68 18.36
C TRP A 130 4.42 10.06 19.34
N THR A 131 3.27 10.48 18.81
CA THR A 131 2.07 10.70 19.59
C THR A 131 1.30 9.39 19.68
N LEU A 132 1.19 8.84 20.88
CA LEU A 132 0.43 7.64 21.12
C LEU A 132 -1.03 7.99 21.35
N GLN A 133 -1.91 7.56 20.48
CA GLN A 133 -3.35 7.68 20.73
C GLN A 133 -3.77 6.56 21.67
N PRO A 134 -4.53 6.88 22.75
CA PRO A 134 -5.11 5.83 23.60
C PRO A 134 -6.02 4.94 22.75
N SER A 135 -5.81 3.64 22.80
CA SER A 135 -6.77 2.71 22.20
C SER A 135 -8.16 2.97 22.80
N PRO A 136 -9.24 3.01 22.01
CA PRO A 136 -10.59 3.06 22.57
C PRO A 136 -10.74 1.93 23.60
N PRO A 137 -11.35 2.17 24.76
CA PRO A 137 -11.61 1.11 25.71
C PRO A 137 -12.36 -0.01 24.98
N ALA A 138 -11.85 -1.24 25.11
CA ALA A 138 -12.56 -2.40 24.61
C ALA A 138 -14.00 -2.33 25.14
N LEU A 139 -14.96 -2.35 24.23
CA LEU A 139 -16.37 -2.41 24.61
C LEU A 139 -16.51 -3.66 25.50
N GLU A 140 -16.71 -3.42 26.78
CA GLU A 140 -17.04 -4.49 27.72
C GLU A 140 -18.29 -5.19 27.17
N PRO A 141 -18.26 -6.53 26.99
CA PRO A 141 -19.43 -7.22 26.47
C PRO A 141 -20.61 -6.89 27.38
N ALA A 142 -21.69 -6.43 26.79
CA ALA A 142 -22.91 -6.12 27.52
C ALA A 142 -23.29 -7.32 28.40
N PRO A 143 -23.68 -7.12 29.67
CA PRO A 143 -24.08 -8.23 30.52
C PRO A 143 -25.23 -8.97 29.84
N GLU A 144 -24.99 -10.25 29.57
CA GLU A 144 -26.03 -11.16 29.07
C GLU A 144 -27.24 -11.05 29.99
N SER A 145 -28.33 -10.54 29.46
CA SER A 145 -29.61 -10.55 30.14
C SER A 145 -30.04 -12.00 30.29
N ASN A 146 -29.81 -12.54 31.50
CA ASN A 146 -30.28 -13.85 31.87
C ASN A 146 -31.83 -13.87 31.78
N PRO A 147 -32.41 -14.73 30.93
CA PRO A 147 -33.89 -14.83 30.90
C PRO A 147 -34.36 -15.42 32.23
N VAL A 148 -35.09 -14.62 32.99
CA VAL A 148 -35.85 -15.10 34.15
C VAL A 148 -36.85 -16.11 33.62
N ALA A 149 -36.67 -17.37 33.94
CA ALA A 149 -37.65 -18.42 33.72
C ALA A 149 -38.80 -18.30 34.70
N PRO A 150 -40.07 -18.68 34.28
CA PRO A 150 -41.30 -18.54 35.05
C PRO A 150 -41.35 -19.47 36.28
#